data_4dd209b14a85d90864c5b78ef5d4f976
#
_entry.id   4dd209b14a85d90864c5b78ef5d4f976
#
_cell.length_a   1.000
_cell.length_b   1.000
_cell.length_c   1.000
_cell.angle_alpha   90.00
_cell.angle_beta   90.00
_cell.angle_gamma   90.00
#
_symmetry.space_group_name_H-M   'P 1'
#
loop_
_entity.id
_entity.type
_entity.pdbx_description
1 polymer ?
#
loop_
_entity_poly.entity_id
_entity_poly.type
_entity_poly.pdbx_seq_one_letter_code
_entity_poly.pdbx_strand_id
1 'polypeptide(L)'
;MLGDVVEASLAVGRALVVTDDPTVVPPGAEVVVDPGSGLGAAVAAGLARIDGHALIVNADLPAVTPAALRQFADAGLALAAAPDGTTNALSLPDPRVFAPLYGTGSADRFRAHAPFATVDIPELEIDVDADADLDLLDARLGPRTRALLAVPA
;
A
#
# COMPACT_ATOMS: atom_id res chain seq x y z
N MET A 1 -9.47 -0.33 7.37
CA MET A 1 -8.53 -0.13 6.24
C MET A 1 -7.30 -1.02 6.38
N LEU A 2 -6.37 -0.80 7.30
CA LEU A 2 -5.19 -1.68 7.47
C LEU A 2 -5.54 -3.18 7.44
N GLY A 3 -6.61 -3.61 8.11
CA GLY A 3 -7.04 -5.00 8.15
C GLY A 3 -7.40 -5.60 6.78
N ASP A 4 -8.03 -4.81 5.89
CA ASP A 4 -8.37 -5.25 4.52
C ASP A 4 -7.11 -5.34 3.67
N VAL A 5 -6.20 -4.35 3.78
CA VAL A 5 -4.91 -4.36 3.07
C VAL A 5 -4.06 -5.57 3.47
N VAL A 6 -3.96 -5.84 4.78
CA VAL A 6 -3.19 -6.99 5.28
C VAL A 6 -3.80 -8.32 4.84
N GLU A 7 -5.13 -8.47 4.88
CA GLU A 7 -5.81 -9.69 4.44
C GLU A 7 -5.58 -9.94 2.95
N ALA A 8 -5.70 -8.90 2.10
CA ALA A 8 -5.41 -9.00 0.68
C ALA A 8 -3.94 -9.37 0.42
N SER A 9 -3.00 -8.78 1.18
CA SER A 9 -1.57 -9.05 1.06
C SER A 9 -1.21 -10.48 1.45
N LEU A 10 -1.77 -11.00 2.55
CA LEU A 10 -1.57 -12.38 3.01
C LEU A 10 -2.07 -13.42 2.00
N ALA A 11 -3.08 -13.09 1.20
CA ALA A 11 -3.59 -13.96 0.13
C ALA A 11 -2.69 -13.98 -1.13
N VAL A 12 -1.70 -13.08 -1.21
CA VAL A 12 -0.74 -12.98 -2.31
C VAL A 12 0.64 -13.49 -1.90
N GLY A 13 1.03 -13.25 -0.66
CA GLY A 13 2.34 -13.64 -0.16
C GLY A 13 2.54 -13.35 1.32
N ARG A 14 3.80 -13.23 1.71
CA ARG A 14 4.20 -12.82 3.05
C ARG A 14 3.90 -11.33 3.22
N ALA A 15 3.24 -10.95 4.31
CA ALA A 15 2.92 -9.55 4.60
C ALA A 15 3.74 -9.04 5.80
N LEU A 16 4.35 -7.86 5.63
CA LEU A 16 5.04 -7.11 6.67
C LEU A 16 4.30 -5.79 6.90
N VAL A 17 4.07 -5.44 8.14
CA VAL A 17 3.50 -4.13 8.54
C VAL A 17 4.58 -3.36 9.29
N VAL A 18 4.95 -2.20 8.75
CA VAL A 18 5.88 -1.29 9.41
C VAL A 18 5.07 -0.32 10.25
N THR A 19 5.25 -0.34 11.56
CA THR A 19 4.46 0.46 12.51
C THR A 19 5.20 0.65 13.83
N ASP A 20 4.88 1.70 14.55
CA ASP A 20 5.28 1.93 15.94
C ASP A 20 4.29 1.31 16.96
N ASP A 21 3.08 0.95 16.51
CA ASP A 21 2.07 0.26 17.31
C ASP A 21 1.82 -1.17 16.83
N PRO A 22 2.49 -2.18 17.40
CA PRO A 22 2.28 -3.57 17.00
C PRO A 22 0.89 -4.12 17.33
N THR A 23 0.12 -3.44 18.19
CA THR A 23 -1.22 -3.92 18.62
C THR A 23 -2.27 -3.79 17.52
N VAL A 24 -2.06 -2.91 16.53
CA VAL A 24 -2.97 -2.71 15.41
C VAL A 24 -2.77 -3.74 14.29
N VAL A 25 -1.70 -4.55 14.35
CA VAL A 25 -1.35 -5.46 13.26
C VAL A 25 -2.21 -6.73 13.31
N PRO A 26 -2.94 -7.05 12.22
CA PRO A 26 -3.74 -8.26 12.15
C PRO A 26 -2.89 -9.53 12.27
N PRO A 27 -3.44 -10.63 12.80
CA PRO A 27 -2.76 -11.91 12.86
C PRO A 27 -2.30 -12.39 11.47
N GLY A 28 -1.12 -13.00 11.42
CA GLY A 28 -0.51 -13.53 10.20
C GLY A 28 0.48 -12.61 9.52
N ALA A 29 0.41 -11.30 9.74
CA ALA A 29 1.43 -10.37 9.27
C ALA A 29 2.59 -10.26 10.26
N GLU A 30 3.79 -10.00 9.74
CA GLU A 30 4.97 -9.74 10.53
C GLU A 30 5.08 -8.24 10.85
N VAL A 31 5.51 -7.93 12.07
CA VAL A 31 5.74 -6.54 12.49
C VAL A 31 7.20 -6.15 12.23
N VAL A 32 7.37 -5.00 11.60
CA VAL A 32 8.65 -4.30 11.50
C VAL A 32 8.52 -2.96 12.24
N VAL A 33 9.45 -2.66 13.12
CA VAL A 33 9.40 -1.41 13.90
C VAL A 33 9.66 -0.22 12.97
N ASP A 34 8.77 0.77 13.00
CA ASP A 34 8.96 2.03 12.29
C ASP A 34 10.14 2.80 12.90
N PRO A 35 11.14 3.20 12.12
CA PRO A 35 12.26 4.00 12.62
C PRO A 35 11.88 5.45 12.99
N GLY A 36 10.63 5.89 12.73
CA GLY A 36 10.16 7.23 13.07
C GLY A 36 10.78 8.37 12.24
N SER A 37 11.32 8.06 11.07
CA SER A 37 11.99 9.03 10.19
C SER A 37 11.22 9.27 8.87
N GLY A 38 9.92 9.07 8.90
CA GLY A 38 8.99 9.27 7.80
C GLY A 38 8.82 8.04 6.90
N LEU A 39 7.81 8.11 6.00
CA LEU A 39 7.35 6.99 5.19
C LEU A 39 8.46 6.30 4.39
N GLY A 40 9.38 7.08 3.78
CA GLY A 40 10.50 6.49 3.03
C GLY A 40 11.43 5.64 3.88
N ALA A 41 11.68 6.04 5.14
CA ALA A 41 12.49 5.26 6.08
C ALA A 41 11.74 4.01 6.56
N ALA A 42 10.43 4.12 6.80
CA ALA A 42 9.58 2.99 7.16
C ALA A 42 9.60 1.93 6.05
N VAL A 43 9.39 2.33 4.80
CA VAL A 43 9.46 1.43 3.64
C VAL A 43 10.84 0.77 3.52
N ALA A 44 11.92 1.54 3.68
CA ALA A 44 13.28 0.97 3.63
C ALA A 44 13.50 -0.09 4.73
N ALA A 45 12.96 0.13 5.94
CA ALA A 45 13.05 -0.84 7.03
C ALA A 45 12.30 -2.14 6.71
N GLY A 46 11.14 -2.06 6.07
CA GLY A 46 10.40 -3.22 5.56
C GLY A 46 11.16 -3.96 4.47
N LEU A 47 11.66 -3.24 3.48
CA LEU A 47 12.41 -3.80 2.35
C LEU A 47 13.69 -4.52 2.77
N ALA A 48 14.34 -4.08 3.86
CA ALA A 48 15.52 -4.75 4.42
C ALA A 48 15.25 -6.19 4.92
N ARG A 49 13.99 -6.61 5.00
CA ARG A 49 13.55 -7.96 5.38
C ARG A 49 13.07 -8.81 4.19
N ILE A 50 13.20 -8.30 2.96
CA ILE A 50 12.65 -8.93 1.76
C ILE A 50 13.79 -9.19 0.77
N ASP A 51 13.89 -10.45 0.35
CA ASP A 51 14.71 -10.86 -0.78
C ASP A 51 13.78 -11.16 -1.97
N GLY A 52 14.00 -10.48 -3.10
CA GLY A 52 13.20 -10.66 -4.32
C GLY A 52 12.05 -9.66 -4.46
N HIS A 53 11.00 -10.04 -5.18
CA HIS A 53 9.91 -9.15 -5.53
C HIS A 53 9.14 -8.63 -4.29
N ALA A 54 9.01 -7.32 -4.18
CA ALA A 54 8.26 -6.65 -3.11
C ALA A 54 7.12 -5.81 -3.67
N LEU A 55 5.96 -5.88 -3.03
CA LEU A 55 4.88 -4.90 -3.18
C LEU A 55 4.87 -4.00 -1.95
N ILE A 56 4.90 -2.69 -2.17
CA ILE A 56 4.67 -1.68 -1.13
C ILE A 56 3.26 -1.15 -1.36
N VAL A 57 2.43 -1.18 -0.32
CA VAL A 57 1.01 -0.80 -0.41
C VAL A 57 0.68 0.07 0.80
N ASN A 58 0.14 1.25 0.58
CA ASN A 58 -0.33 2.12 1.66
C ASN A 58 -1.47 1.45 2.45
N ALA A 59 -1.53 1.70 3.75
CA ALA A 59 -2.47 1.02 4.66
C ALA A 59 -3.89 1.61 4.63
N ASP A 60 -4.08 2.72 3.95
CA ASP A 60 -5.31 3.49 3.79
C ASP A 60 -6.08 3.22 2.48
N LEU A 61 -5.78 2.09 1.81
CA LEU A 61 -6.42 1.61 0.59
C LEU A 61 -7.49 0.54 0.89
N PRO A 62 -8.68 0.90 1.35
CA PRO A 62 -9.67 -0.08 1.83
C PRO A 62 -10.35 -0.88 0.72
N ALA A 63 -10.15 -0.52 -0.54
CA ALA A 63 -10.70 -1.21 -1.70
C ALA A 63 -9.78 -2.30 -2.25
N VAL A 64 -8.55 -2.43 -1.72
CA VAL A 64 -7.56 -3.36 -2.25
C VAL A 64 -8.03 -4.82 -2.18
N THR A 65 -7.78 -5.58 -3.25
CA THR A 65 -8.13 -7.00 -3.36
C THR A 65 -6.90 -7.86 -3.69
N PRO A 66 -6.94 -9.16 -3.38
CA PRO A 66 -5.86 -10.06 -3.80
C PRO A 66 -5.67 -10.12 -5.33
N ALA A 67 -6.74 -9.93 -6.11
CA ALA A 67 -6.68 -9.89 -7.57
C ALA A 67 -5.94 -8.65 -8.06
N ALA A 68 -6.26 -7.48 -7.51
CA ALA A 68 -5.57 -6.23 -7.80
C ALA A 68 -4.06 -6.31 -7.48
N LEU A 69 -3.70 -6.88 -6.31
CA LEU A 69 -2.30 -7.05 -5.94
C LEU A 69 -1.54 -8.01 -6.86
N ARG A 70 -2.16 -9.11 -7.33
CA ARG A 70 -1.53 -10.00 -8.30
C ARG A 70 -1.34 -9.31 -9.65
N GLN A 71 -2.36 -8.61 -10.14
CA GLN A 71 -2.25 -7.82 -11.38
C GLN A 71 -1.14 -6.77 -11.26
N PHE A 72 -1.02 -6.12 -10.12
CA PHE A 72 0.03 -5.14 -9.86
C PHE A 72 1.43 -5.78 -9.83
N ALA A 73 1.58 -6.95 -9.22
CA ALA A 73 2.83 -7.71 -9.23
C ALA A 73 3.25 -8.11 -10.66
N ASP A 74 2.29 -8.55 -11.48
CA ASP A 74 2.53 -8.97 -12.87
C ASP A 74 2.99 -7.82 -13.77
N ALA A 75 2.73 -6.57 -13.39
CA ALA A 75 3.20 -5.39 -14.12
C ALA A 75 4.72 -5.14 -14.00
N GLY A 76 5.41 -5.89 -13.14
CA GLY A 76 6.86 -5.75 -12.94
C GLY A 76 7.22 -4.48 -12.16
N LEU A 77 8.16 -3.67 -12.67
CA LEU A 77 8.52 -2.38 -12.04
C LEU A 77 7.43 -1.36 -12.33
N ALA A 78 6.55 -1.12 -11.36
CA ALA A 78 5.34 -0.33 -11.54
C ALA A 78 4.99 0.51 -10.31
N LEU A 79 4.20 1.56 -10.53
CA LEU A 79 3.59 2.36 -9.48
C LEU A 79 2.10 2.58 -9.75
N ALA A 80 1.32 2.65 -8.67
CA ALA A 80 -0.03 3.17 -8.65
C ALA A 80 0.00 4.55 -8.01
N ALA A 81 -0.50 5.56 -8.72
CA ALA A 81 -0.56 6.94 -8.24
C ALA A 81 -1.95 7.27 -7.71
N ALA A 82 -2.01 8.09 -6.66
CA ALA A 82 -3.25 8.76 -6.25
C ALA A 82 -3.60 9.90 -7.22
N PRO A 83 -4.85 10.36 -7.24
CA PRO A 83 -5.27 11.49 -8.10
C PRO A 83 -4.54 12.79 -7.82
N ASP A 84 -4.01 12.99 -6.61
CA ASP A 84 -3.24 14.17 -6.20
C ASP A 84 -1.75 14.11 -6.64
N GLY A 85 -1.32 13.02 -7.31
CA GLY A 85 0.04 12.80 -7.77
C GLY A 85 0.98 12.21 -6.71
N THR A 86 0.47 11.78 -5.56
CA THR A 86 1.21 10.95 -4.61
C THR A 86 1.27 9.50 -5.06
N THR A 87 1.94 8.64 -4.30
CA THR A 87 2.14 7.23 -4.67
C THR A 87 1.51 6.32 -3.63
N ASN A 88 0.51 5.56 -4.04
CA ASN A 88 -0.24 4.63 -3.21
C ASN A 88 0.39 3.24 -3.13
N ALA A 89 1.01 2.78 -4.22
CA ALA A 89 1.69 1.51 -4.22
C ALA A 89 2.90 1.48 -5.17
N LEU A 90 3.88 0.62 -4.84
CA LEU A 90 5.03 0.31 -5.68
C LEU A 90 5.17 -1.20 -5.85
N SER A 91 5.44 -1.65 -7.06
CA SER A 91 5.85 -3.02 -7.38
C SER A 91 7.33 -3.00 -7.77
N LEU A 92 8.14 -3.72 -7.00
CA LEU A 92 9.60 -3.75 -7.13
C LEU A 92 10.07 -5.19 -7.34
N PRO A 93 10.34 -5.61 -8.57
CA PRO A 93 10.96 -6.92 -8.83
C PRO A 93 12.32 -7.07 -8.15
N ASP A 94 13.01 -5.95 -7.93
CA ASP A 94 14.24 -5.85 -7.16
C ASP A 94 14.11 -4.69 -6.15
N PRO A 95 14.06 -4.97 -4.84
CA PRO A 95 13.97 -3.94 -3.79
C PRO A 95 15.09 -2.88 -3.82
N ARG A 96 16.23 -3.19 -4.42
CA ARG A 96 17.37 -2.25 -4.54
C ARG A 96 17.08 -1.06 -5.46
N VAL A 97 16.03 -1.12 -6.26
CA VAL A 97 15.57 0.03 -7.08
C VAL A 97 14.90 1.10 -6.23
N PHE A 98 14.50 0.78 -5.00
CA PHE A 98 13.80 1.71 -4.13
C PHE A 98 14.65 2.94 -3.78
N ALA A 99 14.02 4.12 -3.84
CA ALA A 99 14.52 5.37 -3.27
C ALA A 99 13.40 6.01 -2.44
N PRO A 100 13.71 6.70 -1.32
CA PRO A 100 12.69 7.26 -0.41
C PRO A 100 12.09 8.57 -0.95
N LEU A 101 11.33 8.51 -2.04
CA LEU A 101 10.85 9.66 -2.82
C LEU A 101 9.40 10.06 -2.51
N TYR A 102 8.82 9.61 -1.40
CA TYR A 102 7.44 9.90 -1.00
C TYR A 102 7.17 11.39 -0.73
N GLY A 103 5.88 11.76 -0.69
CA GLY A 103 5.35 13.12 -0.49
C GLY A 103 4.75 13.69 -1.77
N THR A 104 4.31 14.96 -1.73
CA THR A 104 3.64 15.64 -2.84
C THR A 104 4.38 15.47 -4.16
N GLY A 105 3.72 14.99 -5.22
CA GLY A 105 4.32 14.73 -6.54
C GLY A 105 5.29 13.55 -6.55
N SER A 106 5.18 12.61 -5.62
CA SER A 106 6.08 11.45 -5.53
C SER A 106 6.00 10.54 -6.75
N ALA A 107 4.84 10.40 -7.38
CA ALA A 107 4.68 9.58 -8.58
C ALA A 107 5.63 10.03 -9.71
N ASP A 108 5.75 11.34 -9.94
CA ASP A 108 6.68 11.88 -10.95
C ASP A 108 8.14 11.69 -10.55
N ARG A 109 8.46 11.82 -9.25
CA ARG A 109 9.83 11.57 -8.78
C ARG A 109 10.24 10.10 -8.95
N PHE A 110 9.35 9.16 -8.68
CA PHE A 110 9.61 7.73 -8.93
C PHE A 110 9.81 7.45 -10.42
N ARG A 111 8.97 8.02 -11.30
CA ARG A 111 9.14 7.89 -12.78
C ARG A 111 10.45 8.48 -13.28
N ALA A 112 10.90 9.57 -12.68
CA ALA A 112 12.19 10.18 -13.02
C ALA A 112 13.40 9.37 -12.51
N HIS A 113 13.21 8.63 -11.40
CA HIS A 113 14.25 7.82 -10.79
C HIS A 113 14.53 6.51 -11.53
N ALA A 114 13.48 5.81 -11.97
CA ALA A 114 13.58 4.54 -12.68
C ALA A 114 12.38 4.36 -13.63
N PRO A 115 12.41 3.43 -14.59
CA PRO A 115 11.36 3.25 -15.59
C PRO A 115 10.12 2.57 -15.03
N PHE A 116 9.52 3.16 -13.99
CA PHE A 116 8.27 2.69 -13.43
C PHE A 116 7.13 2.82 -14.46
N ALA A 117 6.47 1.71 -14.76
CA ALA A 117 5.19 1.74 -15.46
C ALA A 117 4.11 2.32 -14.53
N THR A 118 3.27 3.21 -15.04
CA THR A 118 2.05 3.60 -14.32
C THR A 118 0.97 2.57 -14.65
N VAL A 119 0.30 2.07 -13.63
CA VAL A 119 -0.83 1.15 -13.81
C VAL A 119 -2.09 1.77 -13.22
N ASP A 120 -3.19 1.65 -13.97
CA ASP A 120 -4.51 2.09 -13.56
C ASP A 120 -5.25 0.87 -13.01
N ILE A 121 -5.18 0.69 -11.70
CA ILE A 121 -5.90 -0.35 -10.94
C ILE A 121 -6.78 0.39 -9.95
N PRO A 122 -8.10 0.46 -10.18
CA PRO A 122 -9.00 1.31 -9.38
C PRO A 122 -8.96 1.05 -7.87
N GLU A 123 -8.63 -0.18 -7.46
CA GLU A 123 -8.48 -0.56 -6.05
C GLU A 123 -7.22 -0.01 -5.38
N LEU A 124 -6.28 0.54 -6.16
CA LEU A 124 -5.02 1.13 -5.69
C LEU A 124 -4.96 2.65 -5.89
N GLU A 125 -6.00 3.26 -6.47
CA GLU A 125 -5.97 4.69 -6.83
C GLU A 125 -6.47 5.59 -5.70
N ILE A 126 -7.46 5.15 -4.91
CA ILE A 126 -8.14 5.98 -3.92
C ILE A 126 -7.75 5.54 -2.52
N ASP A 127 -6.94 6.34 -1.88
CA ASP A 127 -6.67 6.32 -0.45
C ASP A 127 -7.77 7.09 0.31
N VAL A 128 -7.88 6.86 1.61
CA VAL A 128 -8.89 7.48 2.46
C VAL A 128 -8.20 8.42 3.43
N ASP A 129 -8.23 9.71 3.09
CA ASP A 129 -7.75 10.80 3.94
C ASP A 129 -8.90 11.51 4.69
N ALA A 130 -10.12 11.44 4.13
CA ALA A 130 -11.32 12.07 4.68
C ALA A 130 -12.56 11.19 4.52
N ASP A 131 -13.62 11.48 5.28
CA ASP A 131 -14.90 10.75 5.22
C ASP A 131 -15.50 10.77 3.80
N ALA A 132 -15.29 11.85 3.04
CA ALA A 132 -15.77 11.96 1.66
C ALA A 132 -15.16 10.93 0.71
N ASP A 133 -13.94 10.44 0.98
CA ASP A 133 -13.27 9.41 0.17
C ASP A 133 -13.96 8.05 0.34
N LEU A 134 -14.52 7.78 1.53
CA LEU A 134 -15.31 6.59 1.78
C LEU A 134 -16.56 6.54 0.91
N ASP A 135 -17.21 7.68 0.66
CA ASP A 135 -18.38 7.78 -0.22
C ASP A 135 -18.03 7.46 -1.68
N LEU A 136 -16.81 7.80 -2.13
CA LEU A 136 -16.31 7.47 -3.47
C LEU A 136 -16.07 5.96 -3.65
N LEU A 137 -15.76 5.27 -2.57
CA LEU A 137 -15.42 3.85 -2.58
C LEU A 137 -16.63 2.94 -2.36
N ASP A 138 -17.62 3.37 -1.54
CA ASP A 138 -18.87 2.67 -1.19
C ASP A 138 -18.84 1.14 -1.37
N ALA A 139 -19.40 0.63 -2.48
CA ALA A 139 -19.49 -0.81 -2.74
C ALA A 139 -18.13 -1.53 -2.91
N ARG A 140 -17.02 -0.80 -3.06
CA ARG A 140 -15.66 -1.34 -3.22
C ARG A 140 -14.90 -1.48 -1.90
N LEU A 141 -15.43 -0.95 -0.80
CA LEU A 141 -14.80 -1.07 0.51
C LEU A 141 -14.61 -2.53 0.91
N GLY A 142 -13.46 -2.84 1.47
CA GLY A 142 -13.17 -4.14 2.04
C GLY A 142 -14.10 -4.51 3.20
N PRO A 143 -14.27 -5.80 3.51
CA PRO A 143 -15.25 -6.27 4.48
C PRO A 143 -15.02 -5.73 5.89
N ARG A 144 -13.77 -5.53 6.30
CA ARG A 144 -13.43 -5.02 7.65
C ARG A 144 -13.76 -3.54 7.78
N THR A 145 -13.40 -2.73 6.78
CA THR A 145 -13.74 -1.29 6.76
C THR A 145 -15.23 -1.11 6.74
N ARG A 146 -15.95 -1.85 5.88
CA ARG A 146 -17.42 -1.81 5.82
C ARG A 146 -18.08 -2.20 7.14
N ALA A 147 -17.56 -3.22 7.82
CA ALA A 147 -18.10 -3.66 9.11
C ALA A 147 -17.97 -2.57 10.18
N LEU A 148 -16.88 -1.81 10.19
CA LEU A 148 -16.69 -0.69 11.14
C LEU A 148 -17.64 0.47 10.86
N LEU A 149 -17.89 0.80 9.59
CA LEU A 149 -18.82 1.87 9.20
C LEU A 149 -20.29 1.52 9.47
N ALA A 150 -20.62 0.23 9.54
CA ALA A 150 -21.99 -0.25 9.84
C ALA A 150 -22.35 -0.23 11.33
N VAL A 151 -21.40 0.07 12.24
CA VAL A 151 -21.65 0.17 13.67
C VAL A 151 -22.29 1.53 13.96
N PRO A 152 -23.55 1.59 14.48
CA PRO A 152 -24.17 2.86 14.89
C PRO A 152 -23.36 3.51 16.02
N ALA A 153 -23.21 4.82 15.97
CA ALA A 153 -22.59 5.63 17.02
C ALA A 153 -23.36 5.57 18.32
#